data_6205ba8857f33c3f8bfbbc068851cf53
#
_entry.id   6205ba8857f33c3f8bfbbc068851cf53
#
_cell.length_a   1.000
_cell.length_b   1.000
_cell.length_c   1.000
_cell.angle_alpha   90.00
_cell.angle_beta   90.00
_cell.angle_gamma   90.00
#
_symmetry.space_group_name_H-M   'P 1'
#
loop_
_entity.id
_entity.type
_entity.pdbx_description
1 polymer ?
#
loop_
_entity_poly.entity_id
_entity_poly.type
_entity_poly.pdbx_seq_one_letter_code
_entity_poly.pdbx_strand_id
1 'polypeptide(L)'
;ASVRLHVPGGEIYREQNIILSPFEHDGVSQYAASKMFIGAGALSRRGLLQVDSILIQAEKRLLARAEELIVLADSSKFVATASLILCGLDRIDRVVTDDGIPEEARLYLERAGIAVQIVDA
;
A
#
# COMPACT_ATOMS: atom_id res chain seq x y z
N ALA A 1 -4.52 -23.33 -11.38
CA ALA A 1 -4.29 -21.90 -11.63
C ALA A 1 -2.99 -21.70 -12.40
N SER A 2 -3.00 -20.78 -13.32
CA SER A 2 -1.87 -20.50 -14.21
C SER A 2 -0.97 -19.38 -13.71
N VAL A 3 -1.00 -19.10 -12.40
CA VAL A 3 -0.21 -18.01 -11.83
C VAL A 3 1.15 -18.52 -11.38
N ARG A 4 2.21 -17.80 -11.79
CA ARG A 4 3.54 -18.00 -11.21
C ARG A 4 3.66 -17.17 -9.96
N LEU A 5 4.09 -17.82 -8.88
CA LEU A 5 4.29 -17.15 -7.61
C LEU A 5 5.79 -17.02 -7.35
N HIS A 6 6.26 -15.79 -7.12
CA HIS A 6 7.63 -15.51 -6.72
C HIS A 6 7.61 -14.88 -5.33
N VAL A 7 8.33 -15.48 -4.39
CA VAL A 7 8.40 -15.00 -3.01
C VAL A 7 9.85 -14.58 -2.74
N PRO A 8 10.10 -13.30 -2.43
CA PRO A 8 11.43 -12.86 -2.02
C PRO A 8 11.84 -13.57 -0.73
N GLY A 9 13.10 -13.93 -0.63
CA GLY A 9 13.63 -14.54 0.58
C GLY A 9 13.75 -13.55 1.73
N GLY A 10 13.88 -14.07 2.94
CA GLY A 10 14.07 -13.20 4.09
C GLY A 10 13.72 -13.91 5.39
N GLU A 11 13.62 -13.11 6.44
CA GLU A 11 13.21 -13.55 7.77
C GLU A 11 11.68 -13.56 7.87
N ILE A 12 11.15 -14.57 8.55
CA ILE A 12 9.69 -14.68 8.77
C ILE A 12 9.34 -13.97 10.06
N TYR A 13 8.46 -12.97 9.95
CA TYR A 13 7.89 -12.24 11.09
C TYR A 13 6.50 -12.81 11.36
N ARG A 14 6.37 -13.59 12.43
CA ARG A 14 5.15 -14.35 12.73
C ARG A 14 3.95 -13.47 13.06
N GLU A 15 4.18 -12.39 13.80
CA GLU A 15 3.09 -11.50 14.21
C GLU A 15 2.41 -10.84 13.02
N GLN A 16 3.21 -10.41 12.04
CA GLN A 16 2.71 -9.78 10.83
C GLN A 16 2.39 -10.78 9.73
N ASN A 17 2.84 -12.03 9.89
CA ASN A 17 2.67 -13.10 8.90
C ASN A 17 3.30 -12.74 7.55
N ILE A 18 4.53 -12.26 7.58
CA ILE A 18 5.24 -11.77 6.41
C ILE A 18 6.68 -12.29 6.36
N ILE A 19 7.28 -12.20 5.19
CA ILE A 19 8.69 -12.49 4.96
C ILE A 19 9.36 -11.20 4.50
N LEU A 20 10.41 -10.78 5.22
CA LEU A 20 11.17 -9.58 4.88
C LEU A 20 12.65 -9.87 4.92
N SER A 21 13.38 -9.33 3.94
CA SER A 21 14.83 -9.33 3.97
C SER A 21 15.33 -8.13 4.78
N PRO A 22 16.23 -8.33 5.76
CA PRO A 22 16.87 -7.21 6.44
C PRO A 22 17.94 -6.54 5.56
N PHE A 23 18.25 -7.12 4.41
CA PHE A 23 19.26 -6.60 3.49
C PHE A 23 18.61 -5.92 2.28
N GLU A 24 19.31 -4.95 1.71
CA GLU A 24 18.84 -4.22 0.53
C GLU A 24 18.76 -5.10 -0.73
N HIS A 25 19.48 -6.22 -0.74
CA HIS A 25 19.57 -7.11 -1.90
C HIS A 25 18.74 -8.37 -1.70
N ASP A 26 17.42 -8.21 -1.74
CA ASP A 26 16.48 -9.33 -1.60
C ASP A 26 15.99 -9.88 -2.95
N GLY A 27 16.54 -9.38 -4.05
CA GLY A 27 16.14 -9.77 -5.40
C GLY A 27 14.98 -8.95 -5.97
N VAL A 28 14.31 -8.15 -5.17
CA VAL A 28 13.16 -7.32 -5.60
C VAL A 28 13.60 -6.31 -6.67
N SER A 29 14.81 -5.78 -6.57
CA SER A 29 15.32 -4.80 -7.54
C SER A 29 15.45 -5.32 -8.96
N GLN A 30 15.40 -6.64 -9.16
CA GLN A 30 15.46 -7.26 -10.49
C GLN A 30 14.10 -7.29 -11.18
N TYR A 31 13.02 -7.00 -10.48
CA TYR A 31 11.67 -7.07 -11.02
C TYR A 31 11.14 -5.68 -11.38
N ALA A 32 10.42 -5.64 -12.49
CA ALA A 32 9.56 -4.53 -12.84
C ALA A 32 8.12 -5.06 -12.79
N ALA A 33 7.28 -4.40 -12.01
CA ALA A 33 5.90 -4.81 -11.84
C ALA A 33 4.97 -3.77 -12.45
N SER A 34 3.89 -4.20 -13.08
CA SER A 34 2.86 -3.28 -13.57
C SER A 34 2.02 -2.72 -12.42
N LYS A 35 1.77 -3.52 -11.40
CA LYS A 35 0.89 -3.13 -10.29
C LYS A 35 1.46 -3.58 -8.95
N MET A 36 1.28 -2.73 -7.94
CA MET A 36 1.49 -3.07 -6.56
C MET A 36 0.16 -2.93 -5.82
N PHE A 37 -0.25 -3.98 -5.13
CA PHE A 37 -1.42 -3.95 -4.24
C PHE A 37 -0.93 -3.88 -2.81
N ILE A 38 -1.48 -2.96 -2.04
CA ILE A 38 -1.04 -2.73 -0.67
C ILE A 38 -2.22 -2.38 0.24
N GLY A 39 -2.13 -2.79 1.50
CA GLY A 39 -3.03 -2.30 2.54
C GLY A 39 -2.53 -0.99 3.12
N ALA A 40 -3.28 -0.43 4.06
CA ALA A 40 -2.93 0.84 4.71
C ALA A 40 -3.05 0.73 6.22
N GLY A 41 -2.14 1.36 6.94
CA GLY A 41 -2.33 1.66 8.35
C GLY A 41 -3.31 2.81 8.51
N ALA A 42 -3.17 3.84 7.67
CA ALA A 42 -4.09 4.96 7.58
C ALA A 42 -3.97 5.62 6.20
N LEU A 43 -5.03 6.32 5.81
CA LEU A 43 -5.06 7.16 4.61
C LEU A 43 -5.53 8.55 5.01
N SER A 44 -4.80 9.57 4.61
CA SER A 44 -5.15 10.97 4.90
C SER A 44 -4.65 11.86 3.77
N ARG A 45 -4.82 13.17 3.94
CA ARG A 45 -4.24 14.15 3.02
C ARG A 45 -2.71 14.06 2.95
N ARG A 46 -2.08 13.49 3.97
CA ARG A 46 -0.62 13.26 3.98
C ARG A 46 -0.20 12.09 3.10
N GLY A 47 -1.14 11.24 2.70
CA GLY A 47 -0.87 10.10 1.84
C GLY A 47 -1.19 8.77 2.49
N LEU A 48 -0.44 7.75 2.10
CA LEU A 48 -0.53 6.39 2.60
C LEU A 48 0.42 6.25 3.79
N LEU A 49 -0.13 5.93 4.95
CA LEU A 49 0.60 5.88 6.20
C LEU A 49 0.63 4.46 6.74
N GLN A 50 1.74 4.10 7.39
CA GLN A 50 1.92 2.79 8.00
C GLN A 50 2.36 2.93 9.45
N VAL A 51 2.16 1.87 10.24
CA VAL A 51 2.52 1.88 11.66
C VAL A 51 3.83 1.17 11.96
N ASP A 52 4.29 0.31 11.05
CA ASP A 52 5.41 -0.60 11.29
C ASP A 52 6.66 -0.17 10.52
N SER A 53 7.70 0.23 11.26
CA SER A 53 8.94 0.69 10.66
C SER A 53 9.71 -0.42 9.93
N ILE A 54 9.48 -1.68 10.29
CA ILE A 54 10.11 -2.82 9.60
C ILE A 54 9.49 -2.98 8.21
N LEU A 55 8.18 -2.89 8.12
CA LEU A 55 7.44 -3.05 6.88
C LEU A 55 7.71 -1.94 5.88
N ILE A 56 7.79 -0.70 6.36
CA ILE A 56 7.80 0.46 5.46
C ILE A 56 9.02 0.48 4.52
N GLN A 57 10.16 0.00 4.98
CA GLN A 57 11.35 -0.04 4.14
C GLN A 57 11.20 -1.04 2.99
N ALA A 58 10.64 -2.21 3.29
CA ALA A 58 10.35 -3.22 2.27
C ALA A 58 9.29 -2.70 1.29
N GLU A 59 8.26 -2.05 1.79
CA GLU A 59 7.20 -1.48 0.96
C GLU A 59 7.73 -0.40 0.02
N LYS A 60 8.63 0.44 0.49
CA LYS A 60 9.28 1.46 -0.35
C LYS A 60 10.09 0.84 -1.49
N ARG A 61 10.81 -0.25 -1.20
CA ARG A 61 11.56 -0.95 -2.25
C ARG A 61 10.64 -1.57 -3.30
N LEU A 62 9.55 -2.18 -2.87
CA LEU A 62 8.55 -2.73 -3.79
C LEU A 62 7.89 -1.65 -4.63
N LEU A 63 7.52 -0.54 -3.99
CA LEU A 63 6.87 0.58 -4.68
C LEU A 63 7.75 1.16 -5.78
N ALA A 64 9.07 1.21 -5.56
CA ALA A 64 10.00 1.69 -6.55
C ALA A 64 10.05 0.83 -7.82
N ARG A 65 9.56 -0.41 -7.75
CA ARG A 65 9.55 -1.36 -8.88
C ARG A 65 8.20 -1.42 -9.60
N ALA A 66 7.17 -0.76 -9.09
CA ALA A 66 5.82 -0.83 -9.63
C ALA A 66 5.46 0.43 -10.43
N GLU A 67 4.71 0.24 -11.52
CA GLU A 67 4.21 1.36 -12.30
C GLU A 67 2.97 1.98 -11.65
N GLU A 68 2.06 1.14 -11.14
CA GLU A 68 0.78 1.57 -10.59
C GLU A 68 0.63 1.08 -9.15
N LEU A 69 0.22 1.98 -8.27
CA LEU A 69 -0.05 1.67 -6.87
C LEU A 69 -1.56 1.64 -6.62
N ILE A 70 -2.06 0.50 -6.15
CA ILE A 70 -3.46 0.27 -5.82
C ILE A 70 -3.56 -0.01 -4.33
N VAL A 71 -4.26 0.84 -3.61
CA VAL A 71 -4.45 0.69 -2.16
C VAL A 71 -5.79 0.02 -1.90
N LEU A 72 -5.76 -1.08 -1.15
CA LEU A 72 -6.95 -1.83 -0.73
C LEU A 72 -7.14 -1.56 0.76
N ALA A 73 -8.15 -0.78 1.11
CA ALA A 73 -8.34 -0.35 2.48
C ALA A 73 -9.83 -0.17 2.79
N ASP A 74 -10.28 -0.70 3.91
CA ASP A 74 -11.63 -0.42 4.37
C ASP A 74 -11.74 1.02 4.89
N SER A 75 -12.95 1.50 5.06
CA SER A 75 -13.21 2.90 5.41
C SER A 75 -12.66 3.31 6.79
N SER A 76 -12.38 2.35 7.67
CA SER A 76 -11.79 2.67 8.98
C SER A 76 -10.41 3.30 8.87
N LYS A 77 -9.72 3.09 7.74
CA LYS A 77 -8.37 3.62 7.53
C LYS A 77 -8.36 5.13 7.29
N PHE A 78 -9.49 5.72 6.93
CA PHE A 78 -9.59 7.17 6.75
C PHE A 78 -9.73 7.93 8.07
N VAL A 79 -10.06 7.24 9.17
CA VAL A 79 -10.14 7.83 10.51
C VAL A 79 -9.06 7.28 11.45
N ALA A 80 -8.30 6.30 11.01
CA ALA A 80 -7.18 5.76 11.76
C ALA A 80 -5.99 6.73 11.74
N THR A 81 -5.05 6.52 12.65
CA THR A 81 -3.82 7.31 12.72
C THR A 81 -2.61 6.41 12.57
N ALA A 82 -1.60 6.91 11.87
CA ALA A 82 -0.31 6.27 11.72
C ALA A 82 0.73 7.36 11.50
N SER A 83 1.98 7.09 11.83
CA SER A 83 3.01 8.14 11.84
C SER A 83 4.08 7.98 10.77
N LEU A 84 4.11 6.87 10.05
CA LEU A 84 5.12 6.62 9.02
C LEU A 84 4.52 6.81 7.65
N ILE A 85 5.06 7.74 6.87
CA ILE A 85 4.57 8.03 5.52
C ILE A 85 5.29 7.11 4.53
N LEU A 86 4.52 6.27 3.84
CA LEU A 86 5.06 5.46 2.75
C LEU A 86 5.20 6.31 1.49
N CYS A 87 4.14 7.03 1.12
CA CYS A 87 4.15 7.92 -0.04
C CYS A 87 3.03 8.95 0.11
N GLY A 88 3.16 10.05 -0.66
CA GLY A 88 2.10 11.05 -0.76
C GLY A 88 0.96 10.59 -1.67
N LEU A 89 -0.11 11.36 -1.69
CA LEU A 89 -1.28 11.07 -2.53
C LEU A 89 -0.92 11.04 -4.02
N ASP A 90 0.06 11.82 -4.43
CA ASP A 90 0.51 11.91 -5.82
C ASP A 90 1.04 10.60 -6.39
N ARG A 91 1.42 9.64 -5.52
CA ARG A 91 1.93 8.35 -5.96
C ARG A 91 0.85 7.28 -6.06
N ILE A 92 -0.31 7.50 -5.46
CA ILE A 92 -1.41 6.54 -5.44
C ILE A 92 -2.24 6.68 -6.72
N ASP A 93 -2.44 5.58 -7.42
CA ASP A 93 -3.22 5.58 -8.66
C ASP A 93 -4.67 5.22 -8.42
N ARG A 94 -4.94 4.28 -7.51
CA ARG A 94 -6.29 3.81 -7.21
C ARG A 94 -6.43 3.46 -5.75
N VAL A 95 -7.59 3.76 -5.19
CA VAL A 95 -8.01 3.30 -3.86
C VAL A 95 -9.28 2.50 -4.02
N VAL A 96 -9.28 1.27 -3.52
CA VAL A 96 -10.48 0.42 -3.44
C VAL A 96 -10.90 0.38 -1.99
N THR A 97 -12.12 0.81 -1.71
CA THR A 97 -12.65 0.90 -0.35
C THR A 97 -14.15 0.58 -0.33
N ASP A 98 -14.75 0.58 0.85
CA ASP A 98 -16.17 0.36 1.01
C ASP A 98 -16.96 1.68 1.05
N ASP A 99 -18.30 1.56 1.07
CA ASP A 99 -19.20 2.71 1.03
C ASP A 99 -19.22 3.56 2.31
N GLY A 100 -18.52 3.11 3.35
CA GLY A 100 -18.33 3.90 4.58
C GLY A 100 -17.29 5.01 4.47
N ILE A 101 -16.65 5.19 3.32
CA ILE A 101 -15.66 6.24 3.13
C ILE A 101 -16.27 7.62 3.43
N PRO A 102 -15.59 8.46 4.27
CA PRO A 102 -16.05 9.83 4.47
C PRO A 102 -16.06 10.62 3.17
N GLU A 103 -17.11 11.42 2.96
CA GLU A 103 -17.23 12.23 1.73
C GLU A 103 -16.04 13.18 1.54
N GLU A 104 -15.54 13.76 2.63
CA GLU A 104 -14.34 14.58 2.59
C GLU A 104 -13.13 13.81 2.04
N ALA A 105 -12.98 12.57 2.45
CA ALA A 105 -11.86 11.72 1.99
C ALA A 105 -12.01 11.39 0.50
N ARG A 106 -13.21 11.02 0.07
CA ARG A 106 -13.46 10.77 -1.35
C ARG A 106 -13.09 12.00 -2.20
N LEU A 107 -13.44 13.20 -1.72
CA LEU A 107 -13.15 14.44 -2.44
C LEU A 107 -11.65 14.72 -2.54
N TYR A 108 -10.89 14.61 -1.45
CA TYR A 108 -9.46 14.92 -1.54
C TYR A 108 -8.71 13.86 -2.35
N LEU A 109 -9.14 12.62 -2.34
CA LEU A 109 -8.55 11.58 -3.18
C LEU A 109 -8.79 11.88 -4.66
N GLU A 110 -10.01 12.22 -5.03
CA GLU A 110 -10.36 12.55 -6.42
C GLU A 110 -9.63 13.80 -6.89
N ARG A 111 -9.49 14.82 -6.05
CA ARG A 111 -8.73 16.04 -6.36
C ARG A 111 -7.26 15.75 -6.61
N ALA A 112 -6.72 14.73 -5.96
CA ALA A 112 -5.35 14.29 -6.18
C ALA A 112 -5.17 13.45 -7.45
N GLY A 113 -6.25 13.19 -8.18
CA GLY A 113 -6.21 12.39 -9.41
C GLY A 113 -6.31 10.90 -9.17
N ILE A 114 -6.70 10.48 -7.97
CA ILE A 114 -6.82 9.06 -7.61
C ILE A 114 -8.18 8.53 -8.07
N ALA A 115 -8.17 7.35 -8.73
CA ALA A 115 -9.40 6.65 -9.04
C ALA A 115 -9.91 5.98 -7.77
N VAL A 116 -11.11 6.37 -7.32
CA VAL A 116 -11.73 5.80 -6.12
C VAL A 116 -12.77 4.78 -6.55
N GLN A 117 -12.58 3.54 -6.15
CA GLN A 117 -13.50 2.44 -6.43
C GLN A 117 -14.17 2.01 -5.12
N ILE A 118 -15.49 2.16 -5.06
CA ILE A 118 -16.27 1.80 -3.89
C ILE A 118 -16.92 0.44 -4.14
N VAL A 119 -16.71 -0.49 -3.22
CA VAL A 119 -17.25 -1.85 -3.29
C VAL A 119 -18.13 -2.11 -2.08
N ASP A 120 -19.05 -3.05 -2.23
CA ASP A 120 -19.86 -3.51 -1.10
C ASP A 120 -19.00 -4.38 -0.19
N ALA A 121 -19.04 -4.06 1.08
CA ALA A 121 -18.27 -4.80 2.08
C ALA A 121 -18.99 -6.07 2.52
#